data_6e94a3f596b288fedf2d432e8b0c2118
#
_entry.id   6e94a3f596b288fedf2d432e8b0c2118
#
_cell.length_a   1.000
_cell.length_b   1.000
_cell.length_c   1.000
_cell.angle_alpha   90.00
_cell.angle_beta   90.00
_cell.angle_gamma   90.00
#
_symmetry.space_group_name_H-M   'P 1'
#
loop_
_entity.id
_entity.type
_entity.pdbx_description
1 polymer ?
#
loop_
_entity_poly.entity_id
_entity_poly.type
_entity_poly.pdbx_seq_one_letter_code
_entity_poly.pdbx_strand_id
1 'polypeptide(L)'
;MAGLRIIFAAAVALSAATASAQEVVFKDPTGDDNGPGKYVYPTDPVYKPGSFDLTQLRVKQAGDKVTFEVSVNADLEDPWQMPQPANFSIQMAIIHVKTGKGGHTKGVPGTNVQFAPGEEWNKVVILSPQPAGRVRSEAKQKAGDLKEDIVVPEETVGKGRAISGTVDKKSLGDGDITKWGYQVIMQSNEGFPDKTDLLTRKVNEYEGQHRFGGGTDSDCDPHVIDVLAGKGTGDKSEIEEQHKMLAYECNPDGTAKKMATLKMVRK
;
A
#
# COMPACT_ATOMS: atom_id res chain seq x y z
N MET A 1 30.22 -74.50 -1.32
CA MET A 1 29.06 -73.80 -0.79
C MET A 1 29.30 -72.29 -0.97
N ALA A 2 28.70 -71.68 -1.99
CA ALA A 2 28.87 -70.26 -2.31
C ALA A 2 27.64 -69.49 -1.77
N GLY A 3 27.89 -68.60 -0.80
CA GLY A 3 26.85 -67.78 -0.18
C GLY A 3 26.54 -66.56 -1.03
N LEU A 4 25.31 -66.49 -1.51
CA LEU A 4 24.74 -65.36 -2.25
C LEU A 4 24.40 -64.22 -1.26
N ARG A 5 25.11 -63.08 -1.34
CA ARG A 5 24.76 -61.86 -0.59
C ARG A 5 23.82 -60.99 -1.37
N ILE A 6 22.57 -60.89 -0.92
CA ILE A 6 21.57 -59.98 -1.49
C ILE A 6 21.78 -58.59 -0.82
N ILE A 7 22.11 -57.60 -1.65
CA ILE A 7 22.20 -56.19 -1.21
C ILE A 7 20.85 -55.57 -1.49
N PHE A 8 20.12 -55.18 -0.41
CA PHE A 8 18.91 -54.34 -0.51
C PHE A 8 19.33 -52.88 -0.69
N ALA A 9 19.09 -52.32 -1.84
CA ALA A 9 19.18 -50.89 -2.06
C ALA A 9 17.86 -50.22 -1.60
N ALA A 10 17.91 -49.48 -0.52
CA ALA A 10 16.77 -48.66 -0.08
C ALA A 10 16.71 -47.38 -0.93
N ALA A 11 15.70 -47.26 -1.79
CA ALA A 11 15.43 -46.03 -2.53
C ALA A 11 14.73 -45.05 -1.58
N VAL A 12 15.43 -44.00 -1.19
CA VAL A 12 14.85 -42.83 -0.49
C VAL A 12 14.14 -41.97 -1.49
N ALA A 13 12.80 -42.05 -1.53
CA ALA A 13 12.00 -41.13 -2.30
C ALA A 13 11.98 -39.76 -1.60
N LEU A 14 12.72 -38.77 -2.11
CA LEU A 14 12.55 -37.36 -1.74
C LEU A 14 11.21 -36.87 -2.30
N SER A 15 10.20 -36.79 -1.47
CA SER A 15 8.97 -36.05 -1.80
C SER A 15 9.28 -34.55 -1.74
N ALA A 16 9.47 -33.93 -2.89
CA ALA A 16 9.47 -32.48 -3.01
C ALA A 16 8.05 -31.99 -2.66
N ALA A 17 7.88 -31.45 -1.46
CA ALA A 17 6.65 -30.74 -1.12
C ALA A 17 6.56 -29.50 -2.03
N THR A 18 5.69 -29.55 -3.03
CA THR A 18 5.34 -28.36 -3.80
C THR A 18 4.64 -27.40 -2.86
N ALA A 19 5.35 -26.35 -2.45
CA ALA A 19 4.73 -25.26 -1.69
C ALA A 19 3.58 -24.70 -2.53
N SER A 20 2.34 -24.92 -2.11
CA SER A 20 1.15 -24.39 -2.77
C SER A 20 1.24 -22.86 -2.75
N ALA A 21 1.12 -22.24 -3.91
CA ALA A 21 1.04 -20.79 -4.00
C ALA A 21 -0.26 -20.34 -3.34
N GLN A 22 -0.17 -19.49 -2.33
CA GLN A 22 -1.32 -18.84 -1.71
C GLN A 22 -1.56 -17.50 -2.37
N GLU A 23 -2.82 -17.13 -2.55
CA GLU A 23 -3.21 -15.85 -3.15
C GLU A 23 -4.46 -15.30 -2.46
N VAL A 24 -4.49 -13.99 -2.25
CA VAL A 24 -5.68 -13.26 -1.85
C VAL A 24 -5.84 -12.04 -2.76
N VAL A 25 -7.08 -11.78 -3.17
CA VAL A 25 -7.42 -10.68 -4.07
C VAL A 25 -8.59 -9.90 -3.46
N PHE A 26 -8.42 -8.60 -3.34
CA PHE A 26 -9.47 -7.66 -2.99
C PHE A 26 -9.78 -6.81 -4.22
N LYS A 27 -11.04 -6.60 -4.50
CA LYS A 27 -11.53 -5.66 -5.51
C LYS A 27 -11.92 -4.38 -4.82
N ASP A 28 -11.80 -3.30 -5.55
CA ASP A 28 -12.21 -1.97 -5.14
C ASP A 28 -13.09 -1.38 -6.25
N PRO A 29 -14.09 -0.54 -5.95
CA PRO A 29 -14.90 0.13 -6.96
C PRO A 29 -14.06 1.15 -7.74
N THR A 30 -14.61 1.69 -8.79
CA THR A 30 -13.97 2.72 -9.61
C THR A 30 -14.66 4.07 -9.44
N GLY A 31 -13.87 5.16 -9.52
CA GLY A 31 -14.37 6.53 -9.50
C GLY A 31 -14.49 7.12 -8.09
N ASP A 32 -13.76 6.57 -7.13
CA ASP A 32 -13.70 7.05 -5.74
C ASP A 32 -12.32 7.58 -5.33
N ASP A 33 -11.44 7.81 -6.29
CA ASP A 33 -10.13 8.43 -6.14
C ASP A 33 -10.19 9.95 -5.83
N ASN A 34 -11.11 10.32 -4.96
CA ASN A 34 -11.40 11.69 -4.53
C ASN A 34 -11.32 11.87 -3.00
N GLY A 35 -10.59 10.99 -2.33
CA GLY A 35 -10.35 11.00 -0.89
C GLY A 35 -11.65 10.92 -0.07
N PRO A 36 -11.92 11.89 0.82
CA PRO A 36 -13.18 11.93 1.57
C PRO A 36 -14.39 12.38 0.71
N GLY A 37 -14.30 12.29 -0.62
CA GLY A 37 -15.38 12.62 -1.56
C GLY A 37 -15.32 14.03 -2.15
N LYS A 38 -14.22 14.76 -1.98
CA LYS A 38 -14.11 16.15 -2.43
C LYS A 38 -12.73 16.55 -2.98
N TYR A 39 -11.78 15.62 -3.06
CA TYR A 39 -10.47 15.95 -3.59
C TYR A 39 -10.52 16.14 -5.10
N VAL A 40 -9.69 17.06 -5.57
CA VAL A 40 -9.60 17.45 -6.97
C VAL A 40 -8.19 17.15 -7.46
N TYR A 41 -8.12 16.54 -8.63
CA TYR A 41 -6.85 16.20 -9.29
C TYR A 41 -6.00 17.44 -9.62
N PRO A 42 -4.67 17.30 -9.66
CA PRO A 42 -3.78 18.33 -10.18
C PRO A 42 -4.10 18.72 -11.61
N THR A 43 -3.72 19.93 -12.00
CA THR A 43 -4.06 20.49 -13.32
C THR A 43 -3.11 20.07 -14.44
N ASP A 44 -1.94 19.49 -14.13
CA ASP A 44 -1.03 18.99 -15.15
C ASP A 44 -1.61 17.73 -15.83
N PRO A 45 -1.57 17.64 -17.17
CA PRO A 45 -2.17 16.54 -17.92
C PRO A 45 -1.52 15.16 -17.67
N VAL A 46 -0.39 15.08 -16.97
CA VAL A 46 0.18 13.79 -16.53
C VAL A 46 -0.68 13.10 -15.46
N TYR A 47 -1.54 13.85 -14.76
CA TYR A 47 -2.49 13.34 -13.77
C TYR A 47 -3.80 12.98 -14.43
N LYS A 48 -3.84 11.89 -15.16
CA LYS A 48 -5.04 11.42 -15.86
C LYS A 48 -6.10 10.93 -14.87
N PRO A 49 -7.40 11.12 -15.18
CA PRO A 49 -8.48 10.51 -14.40
C PRO A 49 -8.27 9.01 -14.23
N GLY A 50 -8.45 8.51 -13.01
CA GLY A 50 -8.24 7.11 -12.67
C GLY A 50 -6.79 6.71 -12.38
N SER A 51 -5.81 7.64 -12.47
CA SER A 51 -4.41 7.34 -12.17
C SER A 51 -4.15 6.94 -10.73
N PHE A 52 -5.05 7.29 -9.82
CA PHE A 52 -4.98 6.94 -8.39
C PHE A 52 -6.19 6.12 -7.93
N ASP A 53 -7.10 5.79 -8.83
CA ASP A 53 -8.32 5.02 -8.61
C ASP A 53 -7.95 3.53 -8.45
N LEU A 54 -7.89 3.08 -7.21
CA LEU A 54 -7.55 1.71 -6.83
C LEU A 54 -8.64 0.76 -7.32
N THR A 55 -8.28 -0.27 -8.05
CA THR A 55 -9.24 -1.26 -8.55
C THR A 55 -9.02 -2.64 -7.97
N GLN A 56 -7.81 -2.90 -7.47
CA GLN A 56 -7.48 -4.21 -6.91
C GLN A 56 -6.20 -4.17 -6.06
N LEU A 57 -6.24 -4.89 -4.94
CA LEU A 57 -5.05 -5.43 -4.30
C LEU A 57 -4.98 -6.93 -4.54
N ARG A 58 -3.84 -7.43 -5.03
CA ARG A 58 -3.50 -8.86 -5.08
C ARG A 58 -2.26 -9.11 -4.24
N VAL A 59 -2.33 -10.11 -3.36
CA VAL A 59 -1.17 -10.57 -2.57
C VAL A 59 -0.97 -12.04 -2.85
N LYS A 60 0.22 -12.41 -3.32
CA LYS A 60 0.57 -13.79 -3.70
C LYS A 60 1.85 -14.23 -2.99
N GLN A 61 1.78 -15.36 -2.33
CA GLN A 61 2.95 -16.03 -1.75
C GLN A 61 3.38 -17.19 -2.64
N ALA A 62 4.67 -17.26 -2.96
CA ALA A 62 5.32 -18.37 -3.63
C ALA A 62 6.62 -18.72 -2.89
N GLY A 63 6.60 -19.82 -2.16
CA GLY A 63 7.70 -20.18 -1.26
C GLY A 63 7.92 -19.13 -0.17
N ASP A 64 9.13 -18.61 -0.10
CA ASP A 64 9.57 -17.60 0.85
C ASP A 64 9.37 -16.14 0.37
N LYS A 65 8.73 -15.95 -0.78
CA LYS A 65 8.47 -14.62 -1.36
C LYS A 65 6.98 -14.28 -1.34
N VAL A 66 6.70 -13.00 -1.09
CA VAL A 66 5.35 -12.42 -1.18
C VAL A 66 5.37 -11.26 -2.15
N THR A 67 4.56 -11.33 -3.17
CA THR A 67 4.35 -10.27 -4.16
C THR A 67 3.07 -9.51 -3.83
N PHE A 68 3.18 -8.20 -3.73
CA PHE A 68 2.07 -7.27 -3.65
C PHE A 68 1.89 -6.63 -5.00
N GLU A 69 0.66 -6.59 -5.49
CA GLU A 69 0.28 -5.95 -6.75
C GLU A 69 -0.95 -5.08 -6.50
N VAL A 70 -0.83 -3.82 -6.82
CA VAL A 70 -1.89 -2.82 -6.75
C VAL A 70 -2.22 -2.38 -8.17
N SER A 71 -3.50 -2.46 -8.54
CA SER A 71 -3.97 -2.01 -9.85
C SER A 71 -4.77 -0.73 -9.73
N VAL A 72 -4.61 0.17 -10.71
CA VAL A 72 -5.36 1.42 -10.83
C VAL A 72 -6.20 1.45 -12.11
N ASN A 73 -7.11 2.41 -12.24
CA ASN A 73 -8.05 2.50 -13.37
C ASN A 73 -7.50 3.24 -14.59
N ALA A 74 -6.22 3.58 -14.63
CA ALA A 74 -5.56 4.17 -15.79
C ALA A 74 -4.26 3.43 -16.10
N ASP A 75 -3.79 3.53 -17.34
CA ASP A 75 -2.48 3.01 -17.70
C ASP A 75 -1.39 3.83 -17.01
N LEU A 76 -0.40 3.14 -16.44
CA LEU A 76 0.73 3.76 -15.77
C LEU A 76 1.64 4.42 -16.82
N GLU A 77 2.13 5.60 -16.47
CA GLU A 77 3.07 6.36 -17.30
C GLU A 77 4.26 6.83 -16.46
N ASP A 78 5.38 7.01 -17.13
CA ASP A 78 6.61 7.48 -16.51
C ASP A 78 7.07 8.83 -17.09
N PRO A 79 6.29 9.92 -16.91
CA PRO A 79 6.61 11.23 -17.46
C PRO A 79 7.92 11.82 -16.91
N TRP A 80 8.34 11.40 -15.70
CA TRP A 80 9.55 11.91 -15.05
C TRP A 80 10.75 10.98 -15.18
N GLN A 81 10.65 9.93 -16.01
CA GLN A 81 11.72 9.01 -16.32
C GLN A 81 12.42 8.48 -15.06
N MET A 82 11.61 7.88 -14.18
CA MET A 82 12.11 7.32 -12.93
C MET A 82 13.16 6.23 -13.19
N PRO A 83 14.13 6.04 -12.28
CA PRO A 83 15.13 4.99 -12.43
C PRO A 83 14.50 3.61 -12.63
N GLN A 84 14.97 2.89 -13.63
CA GLN A 84 14.50 1.54 -13.93
C GLN A 84 14.71 0.61 -12.72
N PRO A 85 13.83 -0.37 -12.49
CA PRO A 85 12.73 -0.81 -13.39
C PRO A 85 11.35 -0.22 -13.09
N ALA A 86 11.24 0.97 -12.48
CA ALA A 86 9.97 1.51 -12.00
C ALA A 86 8.90 1.57 -13.11
N ASN A 87 9.15 2.23 -14.25
CA ASN A 87 8.22 2.42 -15.38
C ASN A 87 6.90 3.15 -14.99
N PHE A 88 6.90 3.92 -13.91
CA PHE A 88 5.83 4.82 -13.48
C PHE A 88 6.41 5.92 -12.60
N SER A 89 5.71 7.03 -12.43
CA SER A 89 6.26 8.20 -11.76
C SER A 89 5.40 8.77 -10.64
N ILE A 90 4.09 8.91 -10.89
CA ILE A 90 3.25 9.80 -10.08
C ILE A 90 2.59 9.07 -8.90
N GLN A 91 2.39 7.78 -8.98
CA GLN A 91 1.70 7.01 -7.96
C GLN A 91 2.65 6.52 -6.86
N MET A 92 2.10 6.30 -5.67
CA MET A 92 2.70 5.52 -4.60
C MET A 92 1.59 4.74 -3.89
N ALA A 93 1.79 3.45 -3.69
CA ALA A 93 0.87 2.62 -2.92
C ALA A 93 1.51 2.21 -1.60
N ILE A 94 0.78 2.45 -0.49
CA ILE A 94 1.21 2.14 0.87
C ILE A 94 0.28 1.06 1.40
N ILE A 95 0.80 -0.15 1.58
CA ILE A 95 0.01 -1.34 1.93
C ILE A 95 0.28 -1.70 3.39
N HIS A 96 -0.65 -1.36 4.26
CA HIS A 96 -0.59 -1.75 5.67
C HIS A 96 -1.09 -3.18 5.83
N VAL A 97 -0.38 -3.98 6.63
CA VAL A 97 -0.64 -5.41 6.82
C VAL A 97 -0.77 -5.70 8.31
N LYS A 98 -1.90 -6.28 8.70
CA LYS A 98 -2.13 -6.78 10.06
C LYS A 98 -1.92 -8.28 10.07
N THR A 99 -0.81 -8.70 10.63
CA THR A 99 -0.41 -10.13 10.69
C THR A 99 -0.71 -10.79 12.03
N GLY A 100 -1.00 -10.00 13.07
CA GLY A 100 -1.21 -10.48 14.43
C GLY A 100 -1.93 -9.49 15.33
N LYS A 101 -1.79 -9.70 16.63
CA LYS A 101 -2.34 -8.81 17.67
C LYS A 101 -1.43 -7.60 17.89
N GLY A 102 -2.04 -6.49 18.34
CA GLY A 102 -1.35 -5.22 18.57
C GLY A 102 -0.88 -4.60 17.25
N GLY A 103 0.07 -3.69 17.32
CA GLY A 103 0.64 -3.00 16.17
C GLY A 103 0.57 -1.48 16.30
N HIS A 104 0.75 -0.81 15.18
CA HIS A 104 0.77 0.65 15.09
C HIS A 104 -0.60 1.20 14.73
N THR A 105 -1.01 2.26 15.43
CA THR A 105 -2.27 2.97 15.19
C THR A 105 -2.13 4.15 14.23
N LYS A 106 -0.93 4.69 14.05
CA LYS A 106 -0.69 5.81 13.14
C LYS A 106 -0.32 5.28 11.75
N GLY A 107 -0.79 5.96 10.71
CA GLY A 107 -0.28 5.76 9.35
C GLY A 107 1.18 6.20 9.21
N VAL A 108 1.79 5.92 8.07
CA VAL A 108 3.15 6.40 7.81
C VAL A 108 3.15 7.94 7.71
N PRO A 109 4.29 8.60 8.05
CA PRO A 109 4.39 10.05 8.01
C PRO A 109 3.96 10.65 6.67
N GLY A 110 3.15 11.69 6.73
CA GLY A 110 2.60 12.40 5.57
C GLY A 110 1.24 11.88 5.08
N THR A 111 0.68 10.82 5.66
CA THR A 111 -0.66 10.34 5.29
C THR A 111 -1.78 10.93 6.14
N ASN A 112 -1.49 11.42 7.33
CA ASN A 112 -2.42 11.99 8.31
C ASN A 112 -3.65 11.12 8.61
N VAL A 113 -3.43 9.82 8.75
CA VAL A 113 -4.46 8.85 9.11
C VAL A 113 -4.08 8.07 10.35
N GLN A 114 -5.08 7.49 11.00
CA GLN A 114 -4.92 6.49 12.05
C GLN A 114 -5.74 5.24 11.75
N PHE A 115 -5.47 4.18 12.49
CA PHE A 115 -6.22 2.92 12.42
C PHE A 115 -7.13 2.77 13.63
N ALA A 116 -8.33 2.24 13.39
CA ALA A 116 -9.32 2.01 14.44
C ALA A 116 -8.78 1.03 15.50
N PRO A 117 -9.26 1.10 16.76
CA PRO A 117 -8.91 0.12 17.78
C PRO A 117 -9.22 -1.31 17.31
N GLY A 118 -8.24 -2.21 17.44
CA GLY A 118 -8.32 -3.57 16.95
C GLY A 118 -7.92 -3.74 15.47
N GLU A 119 -7.65 -2.64 14.77
CA GLU A 119 -7.26 -2.63 13.34
C GLU A 119 -5.81 -2.12 13.14
N GLU A 120 -5.00 -2.11 14.19
CA GLU A 120 -3.60 -1.71 14.16
C GLU A 120 -2.82 -2.58 13.17
N TRP A 121 -1.89 -2.00 12.43
CA TRP A 121 -1.03 -2.71 11.49
C TRP A 121 0.30 -3.14 12.13
N ASN A 122 0.87 -4.25 11.63
CA ASN A 122 2.16 -4.76 12.10
C ASN A 122 3.30 -4.52 11.10
N LYS A 123 3.00 -4.50 9.81
CA LYS A 123 3.96 -4.20 8.74
C LYS A 123 3.31 -3.30 7.70
N VAL A 124 4.13 -2.50 7.03
CA VAL A 124 3.68 -1.71 5.89
C VAL A 124 4.65 -1.90 4.73
N VAL A 125 4.12 -2.21 3.55
CA VAL A 125 4.88 -2.34 2.30
C VAL A 125 4.67 -1.10 1.47
N ILE A 126 5.75 -0.45 1.05
CA ILE A 126 5.69 0.77 0.24
C ILE A 126 6.11 0.44 -1.20
N LEU A 127 5.17 0.58 -2.13
CA LEU A 127 5.41 0.52 -3.56
C LEU A 127 5.56 1.93 -4.10
N SER A 128 6.79 2.33 -4.35
CA SER A 128 7.15 3.70 -4.78
C SER A 128 7.95 3.64 -6.09
N PRO A 129 7.82 4.64 -6.97
CA PRO A 129 8.69 4.77 -8.14
C PRO A 129 10.11 5.20 -7.77
N GLN A 130 10.32 5.67 -6.53
CA GLN A 130 11.64 6.05 -6.04
C GLN A 130 12.53 4.81 -5.82
N PRO A 131 13.83 4.90 -6.02
CA PRO A 131 14.76 3.81 -5.72
C PRO A 131 14.61 3.31 -4.27
N ALA A 132 14.65 1.99 -4.08
CA ALA A 132 14.47 1.36 -2.76
C ALA A 132 15.40 1.94 -1.68
N GLY A 133 16.65 2.22 -2.04
CA GLY A 133 17.62 2.85 -1.12
C GLY A 133 17.18 4.22 -0.64
N ARG A 134 16.52 5.01 -1.48
CA ARG A 134 15.96 6.32 -1.11
C ARG A 134 14.77 6.12 -0.16
N VAL A 135 13.82 5.25 -0.51
CA VAL A 135 12.64 4.99 0.36
C VAL A 135 13.07 4.51 1.74
N ARG A 136 14.03 3.59 1.83
CA ARG A 136 14.59 3.12 3.11
C ARG A 136 15.29 4.24 3.89
N SER A 137 16.03 5.11 3.22
CA SER A 137 16.69 6.25 3.86
C SER A 137 15.66 7.24 4.43
N GLU A 138 14.63 7.57 3.68
CA GLU A 138 13.51 8.41 4.12
C GLU A 138 12.79 7.78 5.34
N ALA A 139 12.47 6.48 5.27
CA ALA A 139 11.84 5.76 6.38
C ALA A 139 12.71 5.80 7.64
N LYS A 140 14.02 5.55 7.51
CA LYS A 140 14.97 5.59 8.63
C LYS A 140 15.02 6.96 9.30
N GLN A 141 14.91 8.02 8.53
CA GLN A 141 15.03 9.40 9.03
C GLN A 141 13.74 9.96 9.60
N LYS A 142 12.58 9.58 9.03
CA LYS A 142 11.31 10.25 9.28
C LYS A 142 10.28 9.40 10.03
N ALA A 143 10.37 8.07 9.94
CA ALA A 143 9.31 7.20 10.46
C ALA A 143 9.40 6.92 11.98
N GLY A 144 10.43 7.39 12.68
CA GLY A 144 10.54 7.20 14.14
C GLY A 144 10.47 5.71 14.52
N ASP A 145 9.56 5.37 15.40
CA ASP A 145 9.36 3.99 15.90
C ASP A 145 8.75 3.06 14.85
N LEU A 146 8.15 3.59 13.78
CA LEU A 146 7.55 2.80 12.70
C LEU A 146 8.60 2.18 11.74
N LYS A 147 9.81 2.70 11.73
CA LYS A 147 10.84 2.42 10.70
C LYS A 147 11.18 0.93 10.55
N GLU A 148 11.17 0.16 11.64
CA GLU A 148 11.50 -1.27 11.64
C GLU A 148 10.37 -2.14 11.06
N ASP A 149 9.19 -1.57 10.90
CA ASP A 149 8.02 -2.24 10.36
C ASP A 149 7.67 -1.76 8.93
N ILE A 150 8.50 -0.87 8.38
CA ILE A 150 8.41 -0.45 6.97
C ILE A 150 9.24 -1.40 6.10
N VAL A 151 8.57 -2.12 5.22
CA VAL A 151 9.16 -3.07 4.29
C VAL A 151 9.17 -2.46 2.89
N VAL A 152 10.35 -2.38 2.29
CA VAL A 152 10.53 -1.79 0.96
C VAL A 152 11.07 -2.87 0.03
N PRO A 153 10.34 -3.25 -1.04
CA PRO A 153 10.85 -4.15 -2.08
C PRO A 153 12.18 -3.63 -2.65
N GLU A 154 13.04 -4.53 -3.11
CA GLU A 154 14.27 -4.12 -3.80
C GLU A 154 13.95 -3.41 -5.12
N GLU A 155 12.89 -3.87 -5.79
CA GLU A 155 12.37 -3.30 -7.02
C GLU A 155 10.86 -3.14 -6.93
N THR A 156 10.38 -2.00 -7.41
CA THR A 156 8.96 -1.74 -7.66
C THR A 156 8.78 -1.51 -9.15
N VAL A 157 7.84 -2.21 -9.76
CA VAL A 157 7.66 -2.23 -11.22
C VAL A 157 6.22 -1.88 -11.58
N GLY A 158 6.04 -0.90 -12.46
CA GLY A 158 4.79 -0.60 -13.14
C GLY A 158 4.68 -1.36 -14.45
N LYS A 159 3.52 -1.99 -14.69
CA LYS A 159 3.22 -2.67 -15.96
C LYS A 159 1.74 -2.57 -16.29
N GLY A 160 1.41 -1.91 -17.40
CA GLY A 160 0.03 -1.64 -17.76
C GLY A 160 -0.64 -0.78 -16.68
N ARG A 161 -1.58 -1.34 -15.93
CA ARG A 161 -2.30 -0.67 -14.85
C ARG A 161 -1.89 -1.16 -13.45
N ALA A 162 -0.86 -1.98 -13.33
CA ALA A 162 -0.47 -2.60 -12.08
C ALA A 162 0.92 -2.16 -11.63
N ILE A 163 1.05 -1.86 -10.34
CA ILE A 163 2.30 -1.58 -9.62
C ILE A 163 2.57 -2.79 -8.73
N SER A 164 3.74 -3.39 -8.84
CA SER A 164 4.09 -4.58 -8.08
C SER A 164 5.47 -4.50 -7.43
N GLY A 165 5.61 -5.19 -6.30
CA GLY A 165 6.87 -5.39 -5.61
C GLY A 165 6.87 -6.69 -4.83
N THR A 166 8.03 -7.33 -4.74
CA THR A 166 8.20 -8.62 -4.05
C THR A 166 9.12 -8.47 -2.86
N VAL A 167 8.72 -9.05 -1.73
CA VAL A 167 9.48 -9.02 -0.48
C VAL A 167 9.67 -10.43 0.09
N ASP A 168 10.62 -10.59 1.00
CA ASP A 168 10.77 -11.83 1.75
C ASP A 168 9.60 -12.01 2.73
N LYS A 169 9.00 -13.20 2.77
CA LYS A 169 7.93 -13.55 3.72
C LYS A 169 8.33 -13.29 5.17
N LYS A 170 9.59 -13.59 5.51
CA LYS A 170 10.14 -13.37 6.86
C LYS A 170 10.11 -11.89 7.30
N SER A 171 10.17 -10.94 6.37
CA SER A 171 10.08 -9.51 6.69
C SER A 171 8.68 -9.06 7.10
N LEU A 172 7.66 -9.85 6.74
CA LEU A 172 6.27 -9.59 7.08
C LEU A 172 5.82 -10.31 8.36
N GLY A 173 6.52 -11.38 8.74
CA GLY A 173 6.18 -12.23 9.89
C GLY A 173 5.58 -13.57 9.49
N ASP A 174 5.19 -14.33 10.49
CA ASP A 174 4.64 -15.68 10.34
C ASP A 174 3.14 -15.65 10.00
N GLY A 175 2.63 -16.81 9.60
CA GLY A 175 1.21 -17.01 9.35
C GLY A 175 0.81 -17.03 7.88
N ASP A 176 -0.46 -17.25 7.67
CA ASP A 176 -1.11 -17.42 6.37
C ASP A 176 -1.56 -16.06 5.83
N ILE A 177 -1.05 -15.68 4.65
CA ILE A 177 -1.37 -14.39 4.01
C ILE A 177 -2.87 -14.22 3.73
N THR A 178 -3.61 -15.32 3.60
CA THR A 178 -5.06 -15.26 3.33
C THR A 178 -5.88 -14.91 4.57
N LYS A 179 -5.27 -14.95 5.76
CA LYS A 179 -5.90 -14.62 7.05
C LYS A 179 -5.50 -13.25 7.60
N TRP A 180 -4.59 -12.58 6.92
CA TRP A 180 -4.16 -11.26 7.33
C TRP A 180 -5.19 -10.19 6.97
N GLY A 181 -5.11 -9.07 7.68
CA GLY A 181 -5.83 -7.85 7.29
C GLY A 181 -4.95 -6.97 6.42
N TYR A 182 -5.56 -6.30 5.46
CA TYR A 182 -4.88 -5.40 4.54
C TYR A 182 -5.59 -4.06 4.46
N GLN A 183 -4.83 -2.99 4.29
CA GLN A 183 -5.34 -1.69 3.91
C GLN A 183 -4.37 -1.05 2.92
N VAL A 184 -4.88 -0.60 1.79
CA VAL A 184 -4.11 0.11 0.77
C VAL A 184 -4.43 1.59 0.86
N ILE A 185 -3.41 2.42 0.79
CA ILE A 185 -3.51 3.86 0.62
C ILE A 185 -2.88 4.20 -0.72
N MET A 186 -3.63 4.83 -1.62
CA MET A 186 -3.10 5.45 -2.82
C MET A 186 -2.74 6.90 -2.55
N GLN A 187 -1.52 7.26 -2.94
CA GLN A 187 -0.95 8.57 -2.69
C GLN A 187 -0.11 9.03 -3.90
N SER A 188 0.00 10.33 -4.08
CA SER A 188 0.91 10.90 -5.07
C SER A 188 2.34 10.91 -4.56
N ASN A 189 3.27 10.42 -5.38
CA ASN A 189 4.70 10.44 -5.07
C ASN A 189 5.25 11.86 -5.10
N GLU A 190 5.94 12.26 -4.04
CA GLU A 190 6.64 13.53 -3.93
C GLU A 190 8.15 13.34 -4.05
N GLY A 191 8.74 13.97 -5.06
CA GLY A 191 10.19 13.94 -5.26
C GLY A 191 10.99 14.73 -4.21
N PHE A 192 10.36 15.76 -3.62
CA PHE A 192 10.96 16.65 -2.62
C PHE A 192 9.96 16.84 -1.45
N PRO A 193 9.67 15.77 -0.68
CA PRO A 193 8.67 15.82 0.38
C PRO A 193 9.10 16.76 1.50
N ASP A 194 8.13 17.24 2.27
CA ASP A 194 8.39 17.98 3.49
C ASP A 194 9.26 17.15 4.47
N LYS A 195 9.91 17.83 5.42
CA LYS A 195 10.85 17.18 6.35
C LYS A 195 10.22 16.05 7.15
N THR A 196 8.92 16.12 7.39
CA THR A 196 8.14 15.16 8.17
C THR A 196 7.48 14.08 7.34
N ASP A 197 7.36 14.25 6.03
CA ASP A 197 6.56 13.39 5.16
C ASP A 197 7.42 12.35 4.45
N LEU A 198 6.90 11.13 4.34
CA LEU A 198 7.58 10.01 3.71
C LEU A 198 7.20 9.91 2.23
N LEU A 199 7.84 10.73 1.37
CA LEU A 199 7.63 10.76 -0.07
C LEU A 199 6.18 11.03 -0.51
N THR A 200 5.30 11.39 0.41
CA THR A 200 3.90 11.71 0.15
C THR A 200 3.75 13.17 -0.28
N ARG A 201 2.83 13.42 -1.21
CA ARG A 201 2.45 14.78 -1.60
C ARG A 201 1.21 15.20 -0.83
N LYS A 202 1.26 16.37 -0.21
CA LYS A 202 0.12 16.95 0.51
C LYS A 202 -1.06 17.21 -0.44
N VAL A 203 -2.26 17.06 0.07
CA VAL A 203 -3.48 17.64 -0.50
C VAL A 203 -3.62 19.05 0.10
N ASN A 204 -3.95 20.04 -0.70
CA ASN A 204 -4.07 21.43 -0.28
C ASN A 204 -5.53 21.91 -0.41
N GLU A 205 -5.82 23.15 0.01
CA GLU A 205 -7.16 23.74 -0.17
C GLU A 205 -7.50 23.84 -1.65
N TYR A 206 -6.56 24.32 -2.47
CA TYR A 206 -6.73 24.44 -3.92
C TYR A 206 -5.75 23.51 -4.66
N GLU A 207 -6.21 22.99 -5.80
CA GLU A 207 -5.35 22.22 -6.69
C GLU A 207 -4.29 23.11 -7.34
N GLY A 208 -3.19 22.50 -7.71
CA GLY A 208 -2.10 23.14 -8.44
C GLY A 208 -1.62 22.24 -9.57
N GLN A 209 -0.57 22.65 -10.26
CA GLN A 209 -0.02 21.86 -11.36
C GLN A 209 0.26 20.42 -10.97
N HIS A 210 0.85 20.20 -9.80
CA HIS A 210 1.23 18.88 -9.28
C HIS A 210 0.67 18.58 -7.88
N ARG A 211 -0.35 19.30 -7.43
CA ARG A 211 -0.94 19.15 -6.10
C ARG A 211 -2.44 18.91 -6.20
N PHE A 212 -2.92 17.95 -5.42
CA PHE A 212 -4.34 17.74 -5.22
C PHE A 212 -4.95 18.89 -4.41
N GLY A 213 -6.16 19.29 -4.78
CA GLY A 213 -6.98 20.27 -4.05
C GLY A 213 -8.15 19.64 -3.31
N GLY A 214 -8.95 20.47 -2.64
CA GLY A 214 -10.13 20.06 -1.89
C GLY A 214 -9.86 19.61 -0.46
N GLY A 215 -8.61 19.68 -0.02
CA GLY A 215 -8.21 19.47 1.37
C GLY A 215 -8.21 20.75 2.20
N THR A 216 -7.13 20.95 2.95
CA THR A 216 -6.83 22.18 3.69
C THR A 216 -5.34 22.51 3.53
N ASP A 217 -4.95 23.76 3.83
CA ASP A 217 -3.53 24.11 3.91
C ASP A 217 -2.90 23.76 5.28
N SER A 218 -3.68 23.12 6.13
CA SER A 218 -3.28 22.61 7.45
C SER A 218 -3.06 21.11 7.42
N ASP A 219 -2.35 20.55 8.39
CA ASP A 219 -2.09 19.11 8.49
C ASP A 219 -3.19 18.32 9.21
N CYS A 220 -4.45 18.76 9.16
CA CYS A 220 -5.58 18.09 9.80
C CYS A 220 -6.34 17.13 8.88
N ASP A 221 -6.19 17.26 7.56
CA ASP A 221 -6.83 16.39 6.57
C ASP A 221 -5.94 15.20 6.19
N PRO A 222 -6.55 14.08 5.77
CA PRO A 222 -5.80 12.95 5.25
C PRO A 222 -5.22 13.27 3.88
N HIS A 223 -3.93 13.07 3.69
CA HIS A 223 -3.31 13.18 2.37
C HIS A 223 -3.40 11.83 1.63
N VAL A 224 -4.63 11.38 1.40
CA VAL A 224 -4.97 10.06 0.87
C VAL A 224 -5.98 10.21 -0.25
N ILE A 225 -5.65 9.72 -1.43
CA ILE A 225 -6.47 9.90 -2.63
C ILE A 225 -7.53 8.81 -2.73
N ASP A 226 -7.13 7.56 -2.39
CA ASP A 226 -7.98 6.40 -2.44
C ASP A 226 -7.53 5.35 -1.43
N VAL A 227 -8.44 4.51 -0.93
CA VAL A 227 -8.15 3.42 0.02
C VAL A 227 -8.96 2.18 -0.33
N LEU A 228 -8.43 1.02 0.06
CA LEU A 228 -9.20 -0.22 0.00
C LEU A 228 -10.33 -0.17 1.05
N ALA A 229 -11.54 0.14 0.60
CA ALA A 229 -12.63 0.42 1.53
C ALA A 229 -13.23 -0.83 2.19
N GLY A 230 -13.12 -1.97 1.54
CA GLY A 230 -13.72 -3.21 2.02
C GLY A 230 -15.25 -3.17 1.97
N LYS A 231 -15.91 -4.14 2.56
CA LYS A 231 -17.30 -4.38 2.29
C LYS A 231 -18.28 -3.28 2.63
N GLY A 232 -18.94 -2.83 1.61
CA GLY A 232 -20.37 -2.63 1.59
C GLY A 232 -21.10 -3.78 0.84
N THR A 233 -22.34 -3.55 0.49
CA THR A 233 -23.17 -4.43 -0.36
C THR A 233 -23.22 -3.89 -1.79
N GLY A 234 -22.08 -3.71 -2.45
CA GLY A 234 -21.94 -3.16 -3.78
C GLY A 234 -21.18 -1.82 -3.77
N ASP A 235 -20.84 -1.36 -4.95
CA ASP A 235 -19.89 -0.26 -5.20
C ASP A 235 -20.18 1.01 -4.39
N LYS A 236 -21.46 1.43 -4.32
CA LYS A 236 -21.83 2.62 -3.52
C LYS A 236 -21.52 2.48 -2.03
N SER A 237 -21.68 1.29 -1.47
CA SER A 237 -21.44 1.05 -0.04
C SER A 237 -19.96 1.06 0.29
N GLU A 238 -19.10 0.63 -0.64
CA GLU A 238 -17.65 0.71 -0.50
C GLU A 238 -17.19 2.16 -0.59
N ILE A 239 -17.68 2.94 -1.55
CA ILE A 239 -17.44 4.39 -1.66
C ILE A 239 -17.88 5.14 -0.39
N GLU A 240 -19.07 4.83 0.14
CA GLU A 240 -19.56 5.42 1.39
C GLU A 240 -18.68 5.05 2.57
N GLU A 241 -18.17 3.81 2.64
CA GLU A 241 -17.25 3.38 3.70
C GLU A 241 -15.90 4.09 3.58
N GLN A 242 -15.36 4.27 2.37
CA GLN A 242 -14.19 5.11 2.14
C GLN A 242 -14.38 6.52 2.68
N HIS A 243 -15.48 7.19 2.29
CA HIS A 243 -15.77 8.54 2.78
C HIS A 243 -15.89 8.61 4.30
N LYS A 244 -16.45 7.57 4.97
CA LYS A 244 -16.49 7.48 6.43
C LYS A 244 -15.10 7.32 7.05
N MET A 245 -14.26 6.46 6.47
CA MET A 245 -12.89 6.23 6.95
C MET A 245 -12.03 7.48 6.78
N LEU A 246 -12.18 8.20 5.69
CA LEU A 246 -11.42 9.41 5.39
C LEU A 246 -12.06 10.70 5.93
N ALA A 247 -13.23 10.61 6.63
CA ALA A 247 -13.86 11.77 7.24
C ALA A 247 -13.00 12.36 8.37
N TYR A 248 -12.78 13.66 8.32
CA TYR A 248 -11.97 14.41 9.27
C TYR A 248 -12.64 15.71 9.72
N GLU A 249 -12.16 16.29 10.80
CA GLU A 249 -12.55 17.62 11.28
C GLU A 249 -11.31 18.36 11.79
N CYS A 250 -11.20 19.63 11.45
CA CYS A 250 -10.11 20.50 11.89
C CYS A 250 -10.55 21.44 13.02
N ASN A 251 -9.62 21.72 13.91
CA ASN A 251 -9.74 22.84 14.85
C ASN A 251 -9.42 24.16 14.12
N PRO A 252 -9.85 25.32 14.68
CA PRO A 252 -9.53 26.62 14.10
C PRO A 252 -8.02 26.92 13.98
N ASP A 253 -7.19 26.25 14.76
CA ASP A 253 -5.72 26.36 14.71
C ASP A 253 -5.06 25.45 13.69
N GLY A 254 -5.86 24.71 12.90
CA GLY A 254 -5.38 23.77 11.88
C GLY A 254 -4.97 22.39 12.39
N THR A 255 -5.08 22.12 13.69
CA THR A 255 -4.85 20.79 14.23
C THR A 255 -6.05 19.86 13.99
N ALA A 256 -5.85 18.55 13.98
CA ALA A 256 -6.95 17.61 13.82
C ALA A 256 -7.83 17.54 15.08
N LYS A 257 -9.12 17.89 14.93
CA LYS A 257 -10.16 17.60 15.93
C LYS A 257 -10.63 16.14 15.82
N LYS A 258 -10.74 15.65 14.58
CA LYS A 258 -11.03 14.25 14.25
C LYS A 258 -10.11 13.83 13.12
N MET A 259 -9.35 12.77 13.32
CA MET A 259 -8.51 12.19 12.28
C MET A 259 -9.28 11.18 11.45
N ALA A 260 -8.96 11.10 10.16
CA ALA A 260 -9.34 9.99 9.30
C ALA A 260 -8.92 8.66 9.95
N THR A 261 -9.85 7.69 9.99
CA THR A 261 -9.66 6.46 10.77
C THR A 261 -9.96 5.24 9.91
N LEU A 262 -8.90 4.54 9.55
CA LEU A 262 -8.94 3.39 8.63
C LEU A 262 -9.23 2.08 9.37
N LYS A 263 -9.72 1.09 8.62
CA LYS A 263 -9.92 -0.29 9.04
C LYS A 263 -9.22 -1.24 8.09
N MET A 264 -8.85 -2.41 8.58
CA MET A 264 -8.32 -3.48 7.75
C MET A 264 -9.42 -4.22 7.02
N VAL A 265 -9.17 -4.57 5.77
CA VAL A 265 -10.04 -5.44 4.96
C VAL A 265 -9.51 -6.88 5.05
N ARG A 266 -10.42 -7.85 5.13
CA ARG A 266 -10.14 -9.29 5.26
C ARG A 266 -11.06 -10.09 4.34
N LYS A 267 -10.61 -11.29 3.95
CA LYS A 267 -11.45 -12.31 3.27
C LYS A 267 -12.20 -13.17 4.29
#